data_fb166f9d2d19225824d7566787521be8
#
_entry.id   fb166f9d2d19225824d7566787521be8
#
_cell.length_a   1.000
_cell.length_b   1.000
_cell.length_c   1.000
_cell.angle_alpha   90.00
_cell.angle_beta   90.00
_cell.angle_gamma   90.00
#
_symmetry.space_group_name_H-M   'P 1'
#
loop_
_entity.id
_entity.type
_entity.pdbx_description
1 polymer ?
#
loop_
_entity_poly.entity_id
_entity_poly.type
_entity_poly.pdbx_seq_one_letter_code
_entity_poly.pdbx_strand_id
1 'polypeptide(L)'
;MSEIRVNNIIDEAGTGAPTFPNGATGNLTGNVTGNVTGTATTATGLSGTPNITVGTVTGTDATFSGNLTVQGTTTTIDTAVTAVDSLAVDGSITALGNCGIGTTNPSTSASAYNGGALNIHQNGGGGSQLRLTNSTVGTAESDGAFISMWSDHDLYITNQESSGKMKFASGGYSDRITINSNGMIQFGAPLAEKAHYDTGGGLQSDYHHDMITYGNVYWSDTAAAGAFTFNLRGSASVALNDMMNIGDSFSFWLAHACASDTTRYMTAFKVDGNTISGGNIIWSGGSAPTSAGGGSGTKDVYTFTVFKAGDASFRAFAAQTNHA
;
A
#
# COMPACT_ATOMS: atom_id res chain seq x y z
N MET A 1 -34.07 -78.99 -26.61
CA MET A 1 -32.76 -78.40 -26.26
C MET A 1 -31.86 -79.48 -25.78
N SER A 2 -30.66 -79.57 -26.36
CA SER A 2 -29.66 -80.53 -25.88
C SER A 2 -28.81 -79.86 -24.81
N GLU A 3 -28.70 -80.41 -23.66
CA GLU A 3 -27.85 -79.98 -22.56
C GLU A 3 -26.70 -80.93 -22.42
N ILE A 4 -25.45 -80.43 -22.38
CA ILE A 4 -24.28 -81.23 -22.04
C ILE A 4 -23.88 -80.88 -20.61
N ARG A 5 -24.01 -81.84 -19.71
CA ARG A 5 -23.56 -81.69 -18.33
C ARG A 5 -22.24 -82.44 -18.16
N VAL A 6 -21.17 -81.73 -17.89
CA VAL A 6 -19.87 -82.35 -17.65
C VAL A 6 -19.26 -81.70 -16.37
N ASN A 7 -18.55 -82.51 -15.61
CA ASN A 7 -17.88 -82.06 -14.39
C ASN A 7 -16.55 -81.36 -14.68
N ASN A 8 -15.98 -81.62 -15.83
CA ASN A 8 -14.74 -81.00 -16.24
C ASN A 8 -14.63 -80.92 -17.78
N ILE A 9 -14.17 -79.86 -18.33
CA ILE A 9 -13.85 -79.72 -19.74
C ILE A 9 -12.34 -79.50 -19.81
N ILE A 10 -11.64 -80.46 -20.42
CA ILE A 10 -10.21 -80.44 -20.64
C ILE A 10 -9.91 -80.56 -22.13
N ASP A 11 -8.68 -80.31 -22.55
CA ASP A 11 -8.25 -80.54 -23.92
C ASP A 11 -8.23 -82.08 -24.22
N GLU A 12 -8.11 -82.48 -25.47
CA GLU A 12 -8.11 -83.91 -25.89
C GLU A 12 -7.00 -84.68 -25.27
N ALA A 13 -5.88 -84.08 -24.95
CA ALA A 13 -4.73 -84.72 -24.31
C ALA A 13 -4.88 -84.79 -22.78
N GLY A 14 -5.87 -84.07 -22.18
CA GLY A 14 -6.09 -84.03 -20.72
C GLY A 14 -5.07 -83.26 -19.94
N THR A 15 -4.24 -82.47 -20.61
CA THR A 15 -3.09 -81.78 -20.02
C THR A 15 -3.12 -80.29 -20.16
N GLY A 16 -4.05 -79.75 -20.95
CA GLY A 16 -4.14 -78.33 -21.24
C GLY A 16 -5.51 -77.72 -21.06
N ALA A 17 -5.63 -76.42 -21.32
CA ALA A 17 -6.90 -75.72 -21.31
C ALA A 17 -7.71 -75.98 -22.60
N PRO A 18 -9.04 -76.20 -22.51
CA PRO A 18 -9.87 -76.40 -23.69
C PRO A 18 -9.85 -75.18 -24.58
N THR A 19 -9.75 -75.39 -25.87
CA THR A 19 -9.79 -74.32 -26.87
C THR A 19 -11.20 -74.17 -27.45
N PHE A 20 -11.76 -73.02 -27.42
CA PHE A 20 -13.03 -72.65 -28.08
C PHE A 20 -12.76 -71.79 -29.33
N PRO A 21 -12.54 -72.37 -30.50
CA PRO A 21 -12.10 -71.64 -31.69
C PRO A 21 -13.05 -70.54 -32.14
N ASN A 22 -14.33 -70.74 -31.83
CA ASN A 22 -15.39 -69.76 -32.15
C ASN A 22 -15.86 -68.98 -30.93
N GLY A 23 -15.05 -68.99 -29.83
CA GLY A 23 -15.40 -68.39 -28.55
C GLY A 23 -16.51 -69.11 -27.79
N ALA A 24 -16.67 -68.83 -26.55
CA ALA A 24 -17.76 -69.28 -25.67
C ALA A 24 -18.81 -68.18 -25.60
N THR A 25 -20.07 -68.48 -26.02
CA THR A 25 -21.19 -67.51 -25.94
C THR A 25 -22.05 -67.92 -24.73
N GLY A 26 -22.21 -66.99 -23.80
CA GLY A 26 -23.02 -67.21 -22.58
C GLY A 26 -22.38 -66.57 -21.35
N ASN A 27 -23.03 -66.62 -20.19
CA ASN A 27 -22.52 -66.11 -18.96
C ASN A 27 -21.49 -67.06 -18.35
N LEU A 28 -20.28 -66.61 -18.14
CA LEU A 28 -19.28 -67.28 -17.32
C LEU A 28 -19.53 -66.92 -15.84
N THR A 29 -19.93 -67.94 -15.04
CA THR A 29 -20.12 -67.77 -13.61
C THR A 29 -18.95 -68.40 -12.88
N GLY A 30 -18.15 -67.64 -12.19
CA GLY A 30 -16.96 -68.07 -11.46
C GLY A 30 -15.73 -67.18 -11.73
N ASN A 31 -14.58 -67.56 -11.16
CA ASN A 31 -13.33 -66.86 -11.34
C ASN A 31 -12.68 -67.20 -12.69
N VAL A 32 -12.32 -66.23 -13.46
CA VAL A 32 -11.46 -66.38 -14.62
C VAL A 32 -10.02 -66.16 -14.17
N THR A 33 -9.21 -67.25 -14.21
CA THR A 33 -7.78 -67.16 -13.89
C THR A 33 -7.01 -67.07 -15.21
N GLY A 34 -6.38 -65.92 -15.47
CA GLY A 34 -5.63 -65.70 -16.71
C GLY A 34 -5.98 -64.32 -17.36
N ASN A 35 -5.36 -64.01 -18.49
CA ASN A 35 -5.62 -62.81 -19.21
C ASN A 35 -6.96 -62.88 -19.95
N VAL A 36 -7.81 -61.90 -19.72
CA VAL A 36 -9.02 -61.68 -20.51
C VAL A 36 -8.67 -60.66 -21.61
N THR A 37 -8.56 -61.12 -22.84
CA THR A 37 -8.37 -60.28 -24.01
C THR A 37 -9.73 -60.03 -24.69
N GLY A 38 -10.22 -58.81 -24.62
CA GLY A 38 -11.51 -58.46 -25.22
C GLY A 38 -12.07 -57.16 -24.63
N THR A 39 -13.23 -56.76 -25.11
CA THR A 39 -13.93 -55.55 -24.60
C THR A 39 -14.98 -55.99 -23.56
N ALA A 40 -14.85 -55.56 -22.33
CA ALA A 40 -15.92 -55.64 -21.32
C ALA A 40 -16.86 -54.47 -21.54
N THR A 41 -18.10 -54.68 -21.94
CA THR A 41 -19.12 -53.62 -22.14
C THR A 41 -19.57 -53.02 -20.81
N THR A 42 -19.48 -53.78 -19.73
CA THR A 42 -19.79 -53.30 -18.35
C THR A 42 -18.97 -54.10 -17.34
N ALA A 43 -18.21 -53.39 -16.49
CA ALA A 43 -17.61 -53.95 -15.27
C ALA A 43 -18.29 -53.25 -14.07
N THR A 44 -19.06 -54.04 -13.29
CA THR A 44 -19.82 -53.51 -12.13
C THR A 44 -18.96 -53.26 -10.89
N GLY A 45 -17.72 -53.69 -10.89
CA GLY A 45 -16.76 -53.35 -9.83
C GLY A 45 -15.43 -54.09 -10.00
N LEU A 46 -14.37 -53.42 -9.62
CA LEU A 46 -13.05 -53.96 -9.46
C LEU A 46 -12.76 -53.94 -7.94
N SER A 47 -12.71 -55.13 -7.31
CA SER A 47 -12.42 -55.25 -5.87
C SER A 47 -10.95 -55.52 -5.62
N GLY A 48 -10.42 -55.11 -4.49
CA GLY A 48 -9.01 -55.24 -4.14
C GLY A 48 -8.19 -53.98 -4.52
N THR A 49 -6.92 -54.16 -4.79
CA THR A 49 -6.01 -53.08 -5.21
C THR A 49 -5.46 -53.36 -6.63
N PRO A 50 -6.30 -53.31 -7.67
CA PRO A 50 -5.85 -53.60 -9.03
C PRO A 50 -5.02 -52.45 -9.58
N ASN A 51 -3.89 -52.76 -10.22
CA ASN A 51 -3.21 -51.79 -11.09
C ASN A 51 -3.96 -51.68 -12.40
N ILE A 52 -4.52 -50.52 -12.67
CA ILE A 52 -5.32 -50.27 -13.87
C ILE A 52 -4.55 -49.31 -14.76
N THR A 53 -4.24 -49.71 -15.98
CA THR A 53 -3.69 -48.86 -17.01
C THR A 53 -4.81 -48.55 -18.02
N VAL A 54 -5.20 -47.30 -18.10
CA VAL A 54 -6.26 -46.83 -19.02
C VAL A 54 -5.73 -45.67 -19.87
N GLY A 55 -6.14 -45.63 -21.14
CA GLY A 55 -5.77 -44.55 -22.04
C GLY A 55 -6.54 -43.23 -21.73
N THR A 56 -7.83 -43.37 -21.43
CA THR A 56 -8.69 -42.22 -21.09
C THR A 56 -9.70 -42.65 -20.02
N VAL A 57 -9.89 -41.80 -19.03
CA VAL A 57 -10.97 -41.93 -18.05
C VAL A 57 -11.99 -40.85 -18.31
N THR A 58 -13.22 -41.24 -18.61
CA THR A 58 -14.37 -40.36 -18.71
C THR A 58 -15.39 -40.79 -17.67
N GLY A 59 -15.75 -39.92 -16.76
CA GLY A 59 -16.68 -40.22 -15.67
C GLY A 59 -17.34 -38.96 -15.16
N THR A 60 -18.49 -39.08 -14.48
CA THR A 60 -19.19 -38.02 -13.81
C THR A 60 -18.47 -37.60 -12.54
N ASP A 61 -17.96 -38.58 -11.79
CA ASP A 61 -17.26 -38.41 -10.51
C ASP A 61 -16.04 -39.31 -10.43
N ALA A 62 -14.95 -38.81 -9.86
CA ALA A 62 -13.77 -39.57 -9.47
C ALA A 62 -13.39 -39.24 -8.03
N THR A 63 -13.35 -40.28 -7.15
CA THR A 63 -12.92 -40.12 -5.75
C THR A 63 -11.60 -40.81 -5.55
N PHE A 64 -10.58 -40.11 -5.10
CA PHE A 64 -9.29 -40.65 -4.72
C PHE A 64 -9.17 -40.57 -3.19
N SER A 65 -9.09 -41.72 -2.53
CA SER A 65 -8.88 -41.80 -1.08
C SER A 65 -7.41 -41.65 -0.66
N GLY A 66 -6.50 -41.61 -1.63
CA GLY A 66 -5.07 -41.39 -1.47
C GLY A 66 -4.57 -40.25 -2.34
N ASN A 67 -3.28 -40.23 -2.61
CA ASN A 67 -2.66 -39.18 -3.42
C ASN A 67 -3.03 -39.27 -4.90
N LEU A 68 -3.38 -38.18 -5.53
CA LEU A 68 -3.44 -38.00 -6.98
C LEU A 68 -2.13 -37.39 -7.47
N THR A 69 -1.38 -38.12 -8.31
CA THR A 69 -0.18 -37.59 -8.97
C THR A 69 -0.49 -37.41 -10.45
N VAL A 70 -0.42 -36.18 -10.94
CA VAL A 70 -0.54 -35.84 -12.36
C VAL A 70 0.84 -35.48 -12.89
N GLN A 71 1.39 -36.37 -13.78
CA GLN A 71 2.73 -36.18 -14.37
C GLN A 71 2.72 -35.43 -15.69
N GLY A 72 1.56 -35.05 -16.17
CA GLY A 72 1.38 -34.28 -17.42
C GLY A 72 0.84 -32.89 -17.16
N THR A 73 0.45 -32.20 -18.23
CA THR A 73 -0.18 -30.89 -18.17
C THR A 73 -1.65 -31.03 -17.79
N THR A 74 -2.07 -30.36 -16.71
CA THR A 74 -3.48 -30.17 -16.38
C THR A 74 -3.95 -28.90 -17.07
N THR A 75 -4.76 -29.03 -18.13
CA THR A 75 -5.17 -27.88 -18.96
C THR A 75 -6.28 -27.05 -18.34
N THR A 76 -7.16 -27.66 -17.58
CA THR A 76 -8.29 -26.94 -16.94
C THR A 76 -8.73 -27.67 -15.68
N ILE A 77 -8.80 -26.95 -14.57
CA ILE A 77 -9.60 -27.31 -13.40
C ILE A 77 -10.72 -26.27 -13.37
N ASP A 78 -11.86 -26.62 -14.00
CA ASP A 78 -13.02 -25.72 -14.13
C ASP A 78 -13.96 -25.87 -12.92
N THR A 79 -13.40 -25.83 -11.73
CA THR A 79 -14.19 -25.97 -10.49
C THR A 79 -13.57 -25.18 -9.36
N ALA A 80 -14.40 -24.73 -8.42
CA ALA A 80 -13.92 -24.17 -7.17
C ALA A 80 -13.11 -25.22 -6.41
N VAL A 81 -11.81 -24.98 -6.24
CA VAL A 81 -10.98 -25.73 -5.29
C VAL A 81 -11.32 -25.20 -3.90
N THR A 82 -12.15 -25.94 -3.15
CA THR A 82 -12.75 -25.44 -1.91
C THR A 82 -11.85 -25.56 -0.68
N ALA A 83 -10.84 -26.44 -0.71
CA ALA A 83 -9.85 -26.55 0.36
C ALA A 83 -8.51 -27.03 -0.20
N VAL A 84 -7.46 -26.27 0.04
CA VAL A 84 -6.08 -26.63 -0.24
C VAL A 84 -5.28 -26.33 1.03
N ASP A 85 -4.75 -27.35 1.68
CA ASP A 85 -3.95 -27.16 2.91
C ASP A 85 -2.62 -26.46 2.62
N SER A 86 -2.06 -26.72 1.44
CA SER A 86 -0.85 -26.03 0.98
C SER A 86 -0.79 -26.04 -0.55
N LEU A 87 -0.47 -24.88 -1.14
CA LEU A 87 -0.22 -24.73 -2.57
C LEU A 87 1.23 -24.31 -2.77
N ALA A 88 2.06 -25.19 -3.33
CA ALA A 88 3.41 -24.85 -3.77
C ALA A 88 3.39 -24.64 -5.28
N VAL A 89 3.84 -23.46 -5.72
CA VAL A 89 3.95 -23.10 -7.14
C VAL A 89 5.39 -22.68 -7.41
N ASP A 90 6.09 -23.40 -8.27
CA ASP A 90 7.47 -23.07 -8.68
C ASP A 90 7.52 -22.10 -9.89
N GLY A 91 6.36 -21.69 -10.38
CA GLY A 91 6.19 -20.72 -11.47
C GLY A 91 5.40 -19.49 -11.04
N SER A 92 4.71 -18.88 -11.98
CA SER A 92 3.87 -17.70 -11.74
C SER A 92 2.43 -18.08 -11.38
N ILE A 93 1.81 -17.31 -10.48
CA ILE A 93 0.37 -17.32 -10.24
C ILE A 93 -0.22 -16.11 -10.96
N THR A 94 -1.13 -16.34 -11.91
CA THR A 94 -1.86 -15.29 -12.60
C THR A 94 -3.32 -15.29 -12.12
N ALA A 95 -3.74 -14.20 -11.48
CA ALA A 95 -5.13 -13.95 -11.14
C ALA A 95 -5.70 -12.90 -12.11
N LEU A 96 -6.72 -13.28 -12.91
CA LEU A 96 -7.40 -12.36 -13.82
C LEU A 96 -8.48 -11.50 -13.14
N GLY A 97 -8.70 -11.70 -11.86
CA GLY A 97 -9.64 -10.97 -11.03
C GLY A 97 -9.02 -10.55 -9.71
N ASN A 98 -9.85 -10.26 -8.71
CA ASN A 98 -9.39 -9.90 -7.38
C ASN A 98 -8.78 -11.12 -6.66
N CYS A 99 -7.64 -10.91 -5.99
CA CYS A 99 -7.01 -11.90 -5.13
C CYS A 99 -7.29 -11.55 -3.67
N GLY A 100 -7.91 -12.47 -2.92
CA GLY A 100 -8.16 -12.32 -1.48
C GLY A 100 -7.28 -13.25 -0.67
N ILE A 101 -6.62 -12.72 0.35
CA ILE A 101 -5.91 -13.47 1.37
C ILE A 101 -6.60 -13.20 2.70
N GLY A 102 -7.13 -14.25 3.35
CA GLY A 102 -7.89 -14.09 4.60
C GLY A 102 -9.32 -13.59 4.42
N THR A 103 -9.82 -13.53 3.19
CA THR A 103 -11.21 -13.15 2.88
C THR A 103 -11.76 -13.95 1.73
N THR A 104 -13.03 -14.37 1.84
CA THR A 104 -13.79 -15.02 0.78
C THR A 104 -14.47 -14.06 -0.18
N ASN A 105 -14.49 -12.78 0.19
CA ASN A 105 -15.10 -11.71 -0.61
C ASN A 105 -14.10 -10.56 -0.77
N PRO A 106 -13.08 -10.70 -1.61
CA PRO A 106 -12.16 -9.60 -1.87
C PRO A 106 -12.95 -8.45 -2.50
N SER A 107 -12.97 -7.31 -1.81
CA SER A 107 -13.68 -6.11 -2.24
C SER A 107 -13.25 -5.72 -3.65
N THR A 108 -14.23 -5.61 -4.56
CA THR A 108 -14.06 -4.80 -5.75
C THR A 108 -13.94 -3.36 -5.26
N SER A 109 -12.78 -2.74 -5.43
CA SER A 109 -12.55 -1.36 -5.01
C SER A 109 -13.71 -0.45 -5.37
N ALA A 110 -13.89 0.59 -4.56
CA ALA A 110 -14.83 1.67 -4.82
C ALA A 110 -14.82 2.08 -6.29
N SER A 111 -15.98 2.42 -6.83
CA SER A 111 -16.35 2.69 -8.23
C SER A 111 -15.39 3.57 -9.07
N ALA A 112 -14.27 4.01 -8.54
CA ALA A 112 -13.28 4.86 -9.23
C ALA A 112 -12.10 4.08 -9.85
N TYR A 113 -11.91 2.79 -9.54
CA TYR A 113 -10.78 2.00 -10.04
C TYR A 113 -11.27 0.70 -10.69
N ASN A 114 -11.32 0.67 -12.01
CA ASN A 114 -11.61 -0.54 -12.81
C ASN A 114 -10.37 -1.44 -12.90
N GLY A 115 -9.84 -1.91 -11.78
CA GLY A 115 -8.65 -2.75 -11.74
C GLY A 115 -8.77 -3.91 -10.77
N GLY A 116 -7.96 -4.96 -10.95
CA GLY A 116 -7.82 -6.04 -9.98
C GLY A 116 -7.19 -5.53 -8.68
N ALA A 117 -7.59 -6.08 -7.56
CA ALA A 117 -7.06 -5.75 -6.24
C ALA A 117 -6.47 -6.99 -5.56
N LEU A 118 -5.36 -6.81 -4.84
CA LEU A 118 -4.90 -7.76 -3.82
C LEU A 118 -5.46 -7.28 -2.48
N ASN A 119 -6.40 -8.03 -1.92
CA ASN A 119 -6.99 -7.74 -0.62
C ASN A 119 -6.41 -8.69 0.43
N ILE A 120 -5.62 -8.16 1.36
CA ILE A 120 -5.10 -8.88 2.53
C ILE A 120 -5.96 -8.47 3.72
N HIS A 121 -6.76 -9.41 4.24
CA HIS A 121 -7.72 -9.14 5.31
C HIS A 121 -7.48 -10.05 6.52
N GLN A 122 -7.56 -9.49 7.71
CA GLN A 122 -7.50 -10.20 8.98
C GLN A 122 -8.86 -10.08 9.68
N ASN A 123 -9.49 -11.21 9.98
CA ASN A 123 -10.68 -11.27 10.82
C ASN A 123 -10.28 -11.22 12.30
N GLY A 124 -10.58 -10.12 12.99
CA GLY A 124 -10.25 -9.92 14.40
C GLY A 124 -9.56 -8.60 14.66
N GLY A 125 -9.17 -8.35 15.89
CA GLY A 125 -8.55 -7.08 16.32
C GLY A 125 -7.06 -6.92 15.99
N GLY A 126 -6.48 -7.79 15.18
CA GLY A 126 -5.09 -7.69 14.72
C GLY A 126 -4.93 -6.84 13.47
N GLY A 127 -3.68 -6.64 13.03
CA GLY A 127 -3.36 -5.96 11.79
C GLY A 127 -3.22 -6.90 10.60
N SER A 128 -3.54 -6.43 9.40
CA SER A 128 -3.18 -7.09 8.15
C SER A 128 -1.89 -6.51 7.60
N GLN A 129 -1.01 -7.32 7.01
CA GLN A 129 0.29 -6.86 6.55
C GLN A 129 0.76 -7.53 5.26
N LEU A 130 1.46 -6.76 4.42
CA LEU A 130 2.34 -7.25 3.37
C LEU A 130 3.77 -7.19 3.91
N ARG A 131 4.44 -8.34 4.05
CA ARG A 131 5.80 -8.43 4.56
C ARG A 131 6.79 -8.77 3.45
N LEU A 132 7.93 -8.10 3.43
CA LEU A 132 9.01 -8.29 2.48
C LEU A 132 10.26 -8.73 3.23
N THR A 133 10.76 -9.93 2.91
CA THR A 133 11.98 -10.51 3.49
C THR A 133 12.85 -11.10 2.39
N ASN A 134 14.10 -11.40 2.69
CA ASN A 134 14.99 -12.16 1.84
C ASN A 134 15.94 -13.02 2.69
N SER A 135 16.77 -13.85 2.07
CA SER A 135 17.67 -14.75 2.77
C SER A 135 18.72 -14.07 3.65
N THR A 136 19.01 -12.79 3.41
CA THR A 136 20.00 -12.03 4.19
C THR A 136 19.40 -11.44 5.45
N VAL A 137 18.18 -10.89 5.35
CA VAL A 137 17.49 -10.29 6.51
C VAL A 137 16.81 -11.35 7.38
N GLY A 138 16.49 -12.53 6.83
CA GLY A 138 15.86 -13.60 7.59
C GLY A 138 14.33 -13.61 7.49
N THR A 139 13.70 -14.43 8.35
CA THR A 139 12.24 -14.62 8.39
C THR A 139 11.64 -14.56 9.79
N ALA A 140 12.45 -14.18 10.81
CA ALA A 140 11.95 -14.01 12.17
C ALA A 140 10.93 -12.87 12.23
N GLU A 141 10.14 -12.80 13.30
CA GLU A 141 9.10 -11.78 13.46
C GLU A 141 9.66 -10.36 13.40
N SER A 142 10.90 -10.17 13.84
CA SER A 142 11.64 -8.90 13.84
C SER A 142 12.36 -8.59 12.53
N ASP A 143 12.24 -9.44 11.49
CA ASP A 143 13.00 -9.27 10.25
C ASP A 143 12.15 -8.65 9.14
N GLY A 144 12.79 -7.89 8.24
CA GLY A 144 12.20 -7.39 7.01
C GLY A 144 11.50 -6.06 7.13
N ALA A 145 10.76 -5.75 6.08
CA ALA A 145 9.94 -4.54 5.98
C ALA A 145 8.48 -4.90 5.70
N PHE A 146 7.54 -4.07 6.14
CA PHE A 146 6.12 -4.29 5.88
C PHE A 146 5.33 -3.02 5.66
N ILE A 147 4.22 -3.21 4.93
CA ILE A 147 3.12 -2.27 4.84
C ILE A 147 1.96 -2.92 5.59
N SER A 148 1.44 -2.28 6.62
CA SER A 148 0.40 -2.84 7.48
C SER A 148 -0.65 -1.81 7.86
N MET A 149 -1.87 -2.32 8.10
CA MET A 149 -2.98 -1.56 8.64
C MET A 149 -3.38 -2.20 9.98
N TRP A 150 -3.43 -1.42 11.05
CA TRP A 150 -3.76 -1.90 12.39
C TRP A 150 -5.16 -1.43 12.84
N SER A 151 -5.55 -1.88 14.02
CA SER A 151 -6.87 -1.56 14.60
C SER A 151 -7.06 -0.09 14.99
N ASP A 152 -5.99 0.69 15.07
CA ASP A 152 -5.98 2.15 15.27
C ASP A 152 -6.31 2.94 13.99
N HIS A 153 -6.53 2.25 12.87
CA HIS A 153 -6.80 2.78 11.53
C HIS A 153 -5.59 3.47 10.87
N ASP A 154 -4.39 3.33 11.43
CA ASP A 154 -3.18 3.90 10.86
C ASP A 154 -2.51 2.96 9.87
N LEU A 155 -1.95 3.53 8.80
CA LEU A 155 -1.11 2.85 7.83
C LEU A 155 0.36 2.94 8.28
N TYR A 156 0.96 1.79 8.55
CA TYR A 156 2.37 1.68 8.89
C TYR A 156 3.19 1.21 7.69
N ILE A 157 4.27 1.90 7.40
CA ILE A 157 5.35 1.45 6.51
C ILE A 157 6.60 1.33 7.38
N THR A 158 7.02 0.11 7.66
CA THR A 158 8.03 -0.16 8.68
C THR A 158 9.18 -0.97 8.10
N ASN A 159 10.41 -0.60 8.45
CA ASN A 159 11.60 -1.42 8.31
C ASN A 159 12.06 -1.82 9.72
N GLN A 160 11.98 -3.11 10.07
CA GLN A 160 12.33 -3.60 11.41
C GLN A 160 13.81 -3.90 11.61
N GLU A 161 14.61 -3.87 10.54
CA GLU A 161 16.04 -4.08 10.66
C GLU A 161 16.70 -2.98 11.51
N SER A 162 17.44 -3.36 12.54
CA SER A 162 18.04 -2.43 13.51
C SER A 162 18.98 -1.40 12.87
N SER A 163 19.62 -1.72 11.75
CA SER A 163 20.44 -0.81 10.94
C SER A 163 19.77 -0.39 9.62
N GLY A 164 18.53 -0.84 9.39
CA GLY A 164 17.79 -0.60 8.17
C GLY A 164 17.37 0.86 8.03
N LYS A 165 17.23 1.30 6.79
CA LYS A 165 16.75 2.64 6.44
C LYS A 165 15.50 2.53 5.60
N MET A 166 14.62 3.53 5.70
CA MET A 166 13.54 3.70 4.72
C MET A 166 14.00 4.70 3.68
N LYS A 167 13.85 4.35 2.41
CA LYS A 167 14.34 5.16 1.30
C LYS A 167 13.23 5.36 0.28
N PHE A 168 13.03 6.60 -0.13
CA PHE A 168 12.19 6.97 -1.25
C PHE A 168 13.09 7.47 -2.37
N ALA A 169 13.12 6.74 -3.48
CA ALA A 169 14.00 6.99 -4.61
C ALA A 169 13.20 7.33 -5.86
N SER A 170 13.77 8.14 -6.75
CA SER A 170 13.22 8.43 -8.07
C SER A 170 14.34 8.71 -9.06
N GLY A 171 14.07 8.48 -10.36
CA GLY A 171 15.09 8.63 -11.40
C GLY A 171 16.21 7.58 -11.30
N GLY A 172 15.81 6.30 -11.18
CA GLY A 172 16.69 5.19 -10.86
C GLY A 172 16.77 4.96 -9.35
N TYR A 173 17.95 4.64 -8.82
CA TYR A 173 18.19 4.37 -7.39
C TYR A 173 18.69 5.60 -6.62
N SER A 174 18.36 6.82 -7.09
CA SER A 174 18.75 8.04 -6.39
C SER A 174 17.81 8.31 -5.21
N ASP A 175 18.33 8.19 -3.99
CA ASP A 175 17.57 8.46 -2.77
C ASP A 175 17.14 9.93 -2.72
N ARG A 176 15.85 10.20 -2.57
CA ARG A 176 15.26 11.55 -2.43
C ARG A 176 14.92 11.87 -0.99
N ILE A 177 14.39 10.89 -0.27
CA ILE A 177 14.15 10.97 1.16
C ILE A 177 14.72 9.70 1.78
N THR A 178 15.49 9.85 2.84
CA THR A 178 16.01 8.74 3.65
C THR A 178 15.63 8.97 5.11
N ILE A 179 14.95 8.00 5.71
CA ILE A 179 14.77 7.93 7.15
C ILE A 179 15.80 6.93 7.66
N ASN A 180 16.79 7.42 8.40
CA ASN A 180 17.84 6.58 8.97
C ASN A 180 17.33 5.78 10.17
N SER A 181 18.03 4.71 10.54
CA SER A 181 17.69 3.87 11.71
C SER A 181 17.65 4.63 13.05
N ASN A 182 18.30 5.79 13.14
CA ASN A 182 18.25 6.68 14.30
C ASN A 182 17.13 7.74 14.23
N GLY A 183 16.23 7.65 13.25
CA GLY A 183 15.10 8.57 13.06
C GLY A 183 15.43 9.87 12.32
N MET A 184 16.70 10.12 11.95
CA MET A 184 17.06 11.32 11.18
C MET A 184 16.47 11.23 9.76
N ILE A 185 15.80 12.29 9.32
CA ILE A 185 15.30 12.43 7.95
C ILE A 185 16.30 13.26 7.14
N GLN A 186 16.73 12.70 6.01
CA GLN A 186 17.63 13.35 5.06
C GLN A 186 16.93 13.51 3.71
N PHE A 187 17.08 14.69 3.12
CA PHE A 187 16.64 14.98 1.77
C PHE A 187 17.83 14.94 0.82
N GLY A 188 17.78 14.07 -0.16
CA GLY A 188 18.84 13.90 -1.18
C GLY A 188 18.83 14.96 -2.28
N ALA A 189 17.89 15.92 -2.21
CA ALA A 189 17.80 17.08 -3.10
C ALA A 189 17.28 18.28 -2.30
N PRO A 190 17.49 19.51 -2.78
CA PRO A 190 16.92 20.69 -2.16
C PRO A 190 15.40 20.58 -2.03
N LEU A 191 14.87 20.95 -0.86
CA LEU A 191 13.43 21.12 -0.66
C LEU A 191 13.02 22.47 -1.28
N ALA A 192 12.09 22.42 -2.21
CA ALA A 192 11.41 23.62 -2.69
C ALA A 192 10.23 23.91 -1.77
N GLU A 193 10.31 25.02 -1.05
CA GLU A 193 9.18 25.52 -0.27
C GLU A 193 8.17 26.20 -1.19
N LYS A 194 6.88 26.00 -0.92
CA LYS A 194 5.83 26.69 -1.64
C LYS A 194 5.84 28.17 -1.19
N ALA A 195 5.89 29.06 -2.17
CA ALA A 195 5.87 30.50 -1.94
C ALA A 195 4.65 31.13 -2.59
N HIS A 196 4.06 32.11 -1.92
CA HIS A 196 3.11 33.03 -2.52
C HIS A 196 3.88 34.17 -3.18
N TYR A 197 3.94 34.19 -4.49
CA TYR A 197 4.44 35.34 -5.26
C TYR A 197 3.26 36.22 -5.64
N ASP A 198 3.14 37.34 -4.92
CA ASP A 198 2.10 38.33 -5.18
C ASP A 198 2.53 39.27 -6.32
N THR A 199 1.88 39.11 -7.47
CA THR A 199 2.08 39.94 -8.67
C THR A 199 1.08 41.11 -8.76
N GLY A 200 0.20 41.24 -7.76
CA GLY A 200 -0.93 42.17 -7.78
C GLY A 200 -0.70 43.45 -6.97
N GLY A 201 -1.57 43.67 -6.03
CA GLY A 201 -1.67 44.95 -5.30
C GLY A 201 -0.75 45.17 -4.11
N GLY A 202 0.14 44.19 -3.80
CA GLY A 202 0.94 44.22 -2.59
C GLY A 202 0.12 44.04 -1.32
N LEU A 203 0.76 44.22 -0.17
CA LEU A 203 0.12 44.04 1.14
C LEU A 203 -0.91 45.15 1.40
N GLN A 204 -2.13 44.76 1.72
CA GLN A 204 -3.22 45.65 2.13
C GLN A 204 -3.19 45.83 3.66
N SER A 205 -3.98 46.78 4.18
CA SER A 205 -3.99 47.14 5.61
C SER A 205 -4.23 45.97 6.58
N ASP A 206 -4.96 44.95 6.17
CA ASP A 206 -5.18 43.69 6.93
C ASP A 206 -5.03 42.50 5.98
N TYR A 207 -3.85 41.92 5.93
CA TYR A 207 -3.51 40.86 5.00
C TYR A 207 -3.61 39.50 5.69
N HIS A 208 -4.32 38.58 5.04
CA HIS A 208 -4.46 37.15 5.51
C HIS A 208 -3.64 36.25 4.61
N HIS A 209 -2.73 35.52 5.21
CA HIS A 209 -1.92 34.51 4.53
C HIS A 209 -2.42 33.10 4.87
N ASP A 210 -2.94 32.41 3.87
CA ASP A 210 -3.45 31.05 3.97
C ASP A 210 -2.31 30.03 3.76
N MET A 211 -1.80 29.45 4.85
CA MET A 211 -0.67 28.53 4.82
C MET A 211 -0.92 27.29 3.96
N ILE A 212 -2.15 26.75 3.96
CA ILE A 212 -2.54 25.59 3.13
C ILE A 212 -2.40 25.93 1.64
N THR A 213 -2.76 27.14 1.25
CA THR A 213 -2.76 27.57 -0.14
C THR A 213 -1.39 28.05 -0.60
N TYR A 214 -0.69 28.80 0.26
CA TYR A 214 0.47 29.59 -0.13
C TYR A 214 1.80 29.12 0.47
N GLY A 215 1.77 28.25 1.50
CA GLY A 215 2.99 27.81 2.19
C GLY A 215 3.55 28.87 3.13
N ASN A 216 4.83 28.75 3.47
CA ASN A 216 5.48 29.53 4.52
C ASN A 216 6.32 30.73 4.01
N VAL A 217 6.12 31.14 2.76
CA VAL A 217 6.82 32.23 2.13
C VAL A 217 5.83 33.18 1.45
N TYR A 218 5.94 34.48 1.72
CA TYR A 218 5.28 35.51 0.96
C TYR A 218 6.31 36.43 0.30
N TRP A 219 6.16 36.66 -0.99
CA TRP A 219 7.01 37.60 -1.74
C TRP A 219 6.16 38.52 -2.59
N SER A 220 6.44 39.81 -2.52
CA SER A 220 5.83 40.83 -3.41
C SER A 220 6.88 41.79 -3.93
N ASP A 221 6.81 42.11 -5.23
CA ASP A 221 7.59 43.15 -5.86
C ASP A 221 6.88 44.53 -5.76
N THR A 222 5.68 44.55 -5.18
CA THR A 222 4.89 45.75 -4.96
C THR A 222 5.01 46.17 -3.50
N ALA A 223 5.15 47.49 -3.28
CA ALA A 223 5.14 48.05 -1.95
C ALA A 223 3.76 47.90 -1.31
N ALA A 224 3.70 47.73 0.01
CA ALA A 224 2.45 47.74 0.75
C ALA A 224 1.67 49.04 0.48
N ALA A 225 0.34 48.97 0.50
CA ALA A 225 -0.51 50.15 0.28
C ALA A 225 -0.37 51.19 1.39
N GLY A 226 0.02 50.76 2.60
CA GLY A 226 0.24 51.59 3.79
C GLY A 226 0.82 50.74 4.91
N ALA A 227 0.73 51.16 6.14
CA ALA A 227 0.97 50.32 7.30
C ALA A 227 -0.02 49.17 7.30
N PHE A 228 0.45 47.94 7.63
CA PHE A 228 -0.35 46.74 7.48
C PHE A 228 -0.28 45.85 8.70
N THR A 229 -1.30 44.99 8.87
CA THR A 229 -1.26 43.84 9.77
C THR A 229 -1.11 42.57 8.92
N PHE A 230 -0.39 41.58 9.43
CA PHE A 230 -0.16 40.34 8.74
C PHE A 230 -0.68 39.19 9.60
N ASN A 231 -1.65 38.45 9.08
CA ASN A 231 -2.31 37.37 9.78
C ASN A 231 -2.02 36.03 9.12
N LEU A 232 -1.33 35.13 9.84
CA LEU A 232 -1.17 33.73 9.43
C LEU A 232 -2.38 32.93 9.88
N ARG A 233 -2.90 32.10 8.99
CA ARG A 233 -3.96 31.12 9.29
C ARG A 233 -3.82 29.90 8.39
N GLY A 234 -4.48 28.79 8.73
CA GLY A 234 -4.52 27.61 7.86
C GLY A 234 -5.18 27.96 6.52
N SER A 235 -6.43 28.46 6.59
CA SER A 235 -7.20 29.01 5.46
C SER A 235 -8.31 29.90 5.98
N ALA A 236 -9.22 30.35 5.11
CA ALA A 236 -10.41 31.09 5.54
C ALA A 236 -11.34 30.27 6.46
N SER A 237 -11.28 28.94 6.41
CA SER A 237 -12.12 28.02 7.17
C SER A 237 -11.36 27.06 8.11
N VAL A 238 -10.04 27.10 8.10
CA VAL A 238 -9.18 26.25 8.93
C VAL A 238 -8.23 27.13 9.73
N ALA A 239 -8.28 27.03 11.05
CA ALA A 239 -7.34 27.73 11.91
C ALA A 239 -5.95 27.09 11.86
N LEU A 240 -4.89 27.89 11.96
CA LEU A 240 -3.54 27.39 12.13
C LEU A 240 -3.40 26.59 13.43
N ASN A 241 -4.19 26.97 14.44
CA ASN A 241 -4.31 26.25 15.69
C ASN A 241 -4.68 24.76 15.51
N ASP A 242 -5.55 24.46 14.56
CA ASP A 242 -6.03 23.09 14.30
C ASP A 242 -5.03 22.27 13.47
N MET A 243 -4.07 22.93 12.83
CA MET A 243 -3.03 22.29 12.02
C MET A 243 -1.76 21.93 12.81
N MET A 244 -1.57 22.49 13.99
CA MET A 244 -0.36 22.32 14.78
C MET A 244 -0.66 21.63 16.11
N ASN A 245 0.26 20.79 16.57
CA ASN A 245 0.26 20.30 17.94
C ASN A 245 0.99 21.27 18.88
N ILE A 246 0.70 21.20 20.17
CA ILE A 246 1.47 21.95 21.18
C ILE A 246 2.92 21.48 21.13
N GLY A 247 3.85 22.39 20.99
CA GLY A 247 5.27 22.12 20.80
C GLY A 247 5.74 22.21 19.35
N ASP A 248 4.85 22.22 18.37
CA ASP A 248 5.24 22.38 16.97
C ASP A 248 5.71 23.80 16.68
N SER A 249 6.64 23.93 15.76
CA SER A 249 7.15 25.23 15.27
C SER A 249 7.47 25.17 13.79
N PHE A 250 7.39 26.32 13.14
CA PHE A 250 7.82 26.49 11.74
C PHE A 250 8.39 27.88 11.53
N SER A 251 9.19 28.03 10.47
CA SER A 251 9.68 29.32 10.01
C SER A 251 8.79 29.87 8.90
N PHE A 252 8.51 31.16 8.97
CA PHE A 252 7.79 31.91 7.95
C PHE A 252 8.58 33.16 7.62
N TRP A 253 8.62 33.57 6.36
CA TRP A 253 9.16 34.86 5.98
C TRP A 253 8.33 35.56 4.92
N LEU A 254 8.34 36.86 5.00
CA LEU A 254 7.61 37.78 4.15
C LEU A 254 8.58 38.80 3.62
N ALA A 255 8.59 39.00 2.30
CA ALA A 255 9.34 40.04 1.66
C ALA A 255 8.38 40.93 0.83
N HIS A 256 8.50 42.23 0.95
CA HIS A 256 7.79 43.19 0.10
C HIS A 256 8.69 44.35 -0.30
N ALA A 257 8.39 44.98 -1.43
CA ALA A 257 9.12 46.18 -1.86
C ALA A 257 8.85 47.33 -0.90
N CYS A 258 9.88 48.14 -0.65
CA CYS A 258 9.74 49.41 0.06
C CYS A 258 9.31 50.54 -0.88
N ALA A 259 8.55 51.50 -0.35
CA ALA A 259 8.21 52.74 -1.03
C ALA A 259 9.21 53.87 -0.65
N SER A 260 9.01 55.00 -1.20
CA SER A 260 9.81 56.20 -0.86
C SER A 260 9.51 56.77 0.53
N ASP A 261 8.38 56.35 1.14
CA ASP A 261 8.00 56.77 2.49
C ASP A 261 8.28 55.62 3.49
N THR A 262 8.45 55.96 4.76
CA THR A 262 8.78 55.01 5.83
C THR A 262 7.54 54.48 6.57
N THR A 263 6.34 54.80 6.11
CA THR A 263 5.09 54.48 6.82
C THR A 263 4.53 53.10 6.50
N ARG A 264 5.09 52.42 5.49
CA ARG A 264 4.61 51.13 4.95
C ARG A 264 5.33 49.97 5.59
N TYR A 265 5.03 49.70 6.84
CA TYR A 265 5.63 48.63 7.62
C TYR A 265 4.56 47.81 8.35
N MET A 266 4.94 46.67 8.84
CA MET A 266 4.04 45.79 9.60
C MET A 266 3.84 46.34 11.01
N THR A 267 2.60 46.68 11.34
CA THR A 267 2.21 47.21 12.65
C THR A 267 1.77 46.14 13.63
N ALA A 268 1.31 44.98 13.12
CA ALA A 268 0.96 43.83 13.96
C ALA A 268 1.14 42.51 13.21
N PHE A 269 1.61 41.52 13.92
CA PHE A 269 1.63 40.12 13.50
C PHE A 269 0.51 39.36 14.22
N LYS A 270 -0.30 38.66 13.46
CA LYS A 270 -1.47 37.92 13.96
C LYS A 270 -1.35 36.42 13.59
N VAL A 271 -1.95 35.58 14.41
CA VAL A 271 -2.23 34.17 14.10
C VAL A 271 -3.70 33.94 14.36
N ASP A 272 -4.41 33.37 13.36
CA ASP A 272 -5.86 33.11 13.42
C ASP A 272 -6.68 34.34 13.87
N GLY A 273 -6.29 35.52 13.40
CA GLY A 273 -6.92 36.80 13.73
C GLY A 273 -6.49 37.42 15.07
N ASN A 274 -5.77 36.67 15.92
CA ASN A 274 -5.33 37.15 17.22
C ASN A 274 -3.94 37.79 17.14
N THR A 275 -3.79 39.00 17.64
CA THR A 275 -2.49 39.68 17.66
C THR A 275 -1.53 39.03 18.63
N ILE A 276 -0.35 38.64 18.14
CA ILE A 276 0.74 38.15 18.99
C ILE A 276 1.47 39.40 19.53
N SER A 277 1.39 39.62 20.84
CA SER A 277 1.89 40.85 21.48
C SER A 277 2.55 40.56 22.82
N GLY A 278 3.19 41.59 23.39
CA GLY A 278 3.90 41.48 24.67
C GLY A 278 5.02 40.45 24.62
N GLY A 279 5.19 39.70 25.70
CA GLY A 279 6.22 38.66 25.78
C GLY A 279 6.01 37.42 24.89
N ASN A 280 4.91 37.37 24.11
CA ASN A 280 4.65 36.31 23.14
C ASN A 280 5.27 36.56 21.78
N ILE A 281 5.74 37.78 21.48
CA ILE A 281 6.55 38.07 20.30
C ILE A 281 7.85 38.76 20.75
N ILE A 282 8.96 38.19 20.32
CA ILE A 282 10.30 38.66 20.67
C ILE A 282 10.97 39.10 19.39
N TRP A 283 11.18 40.41 19.29
CA TRP A 283 11.82 41.02 18.15
C TRP A 283 13.35 41.05 18.31
N SER A 284 14.04 40.78 17.20
CA SER A 284 15.47 41.04 17.11
C SER A 284 15.74 42.54 17.35
N GLY A 285 16.67 42.85 18.24
CA GLY A 285 16.90 44.26 18.67
C GLY A 285 15.98 44.72 19.83
N GLY A 286 15.03 43.87 20.28
CA GLY A 286 14.23 44.12 21.48
C GLY A 286 12.94 44.93 21.27
N SER A 287 12.70 45.48 20.07
CA SER A 287 11.52 46.31 19.77
C SER A 287 10.90 45.94 18.42
N ALA A 288 9.57 46.04 18.33
CA ALA A 288 8.87 45.94 17.07
C ALA A 288 9.29 47.08 16.11
N PRO A 289 9.25 46.86 14.81
CA PRO A 289 9.48 47.91 13.83
C PRO A 289 8.51 49.07 14.00
N THR A 290 9.00 50.28 13.85
CA THR A 290 8.22 51.52 13.88
C THR A 290 8.23 52.25 12.55
N SER A 291 8.95 51.74 11.57
CA SER A 291 9.07 52.28 10.21
C SER A 291 9.48 51.15 9.23
N ALA A 292 9.33 51.42 7.94
CA ALA A 292 9.98 50.62 6.89
C ALA A 292 11.50 50.68 7.07
N GLY A 293 12.17 49.54 6.79
CA GLY A 293 13.63 49.45 6.96
C GLY A 293 14.44 50.13 5.88
N GLY A 294 13.83 50.43 4.72
CA GLY A 294 14.51 51.09 3.59
C GLY A 294 13.58 51.94 2.73
N GLY A 295 14.14 52.53 1.67
CA GLY A 295 13.43 53.34 0.70
C GLY A 295 13.09 52.63 -0.61
N SER A 296 12.61 53.37 -1.59
CA SER A 296 12.29 52.85 -2.91
C SER A 296 13.49 52.10 -3.52
N GLY A 297 13.24 50.96 -4.10
CA GLY A 297 14.27 50.09 -4.70
C GLY A 297 14.83 49.03 -3.74
N THR A 298 14.44 49.05 -2.48
CA THR A 298 14.82 48.04 -1.47
C THR A 298 13.65 47.15 -1.10
N LYS A 299 13.91 46.08 -0.34
CA LYS A 299 12.89 45.21 0.19
C LYS A 299 13.01 45.06 1.70
N ASP A 300 11.87 45.15 2.38
CA ASP A 300 11.78 44.72 3.77
C ASP A 300 11.47 43.22 3.82
N VAL A 301 12.24 42.52 4.61
CA VAL A 301 12.07 41.10 4.89
C VAL A 301 11.77 40.94 6.37
N TYR A 302 10.60 40.40 6.67
CA TYR A 302 10.20 39.98 8.00
C TYR A 302 10.37 38.48 8.12
N THR A 303 11.09 38.03 9.11
CA THR A 303 11.27 36.58 9.42
C THR A 303 10.64 36.27 10.75
N PHE A 304 9.97 35.13 10.81
CA PHE A 304 9.31 34.63 12.00
C PHE A 304 9.67 33.17 12.24
N THR A 305 9.91 32.79 13.46
CA THR A 305 9.76 31.42 13.94
C THR A 305 8.55 31.40 14.85
N VAL A 306 7.48 30.73 14.40
CA VAL A 306 6.20 30.63 15.12
C VAL A 306 6.17 29.31 15.85
N PHE A 307 5.79 29.36 17.12
CA PHE A 307 5.73 28.20 18.01
C PHE A 307 4.34 28.13 18.67
N LYS A 308 3.71 26.96 18.65
CA LYS A 308 2.44 26.72 19.36
C LYS A 308 2.72 26.35 20.81
N ALA A 309 2.44 27.25 21.73
CA ALA A 309 2.71 27.10 23.16
C ALA A 309 1.53 26.49 23.94
N GLY A 310 0.33 26.47 23.37
CA GLY A 310 -0.91 25.97 23.96
C GLY A 310 -2.07 26.07 22.99
N ASP A 311 -3.25 25.68 23.41
CA ASP A 311 -4.46 25.85 22.59
C ASP A 311 -4.71 27.34 22.34
N ALA A 312 -4.88 27.70 21.05
CA ALA A 312 -4.96 29.07 20.54
C ALA A 312 -3.86 30.03 21.09
N SER A 313 -2.73 29.49 21.54
CA SER A 313 -1.64 30.25 22.14
C SER A 313 -0.36 30.06 21.35
N PHE A 314 0.13 31.17 20.76
CA PHE A 314 1.31 31.17 19.92
C PHE A 314 2.37 32.12 20.48
N ARG A 315 3.63 31.79 20.21
CA ARG A 315 4.80 32.66 20.43
C ARG A 315 5.56 32.82 19.12
N ALA A 316 6.26 33.94 18.97
CA ALA A 316 7.06 34.19 17.79
C ALA A 316 8.40 34.84 18.13
N PHE A 317 9.47 34.40 17.48
CA PHE A 317 10.70 35.18 17.32
C PHE A 317 10.59 35.89 15.96
N ALA A 318 10.88 37.18 15.94
CA ALA A 318 10.67 38.03 14.77
C ALA A 318 11.86 38.93 14.50
N ALA A 319 12.13 39.19 13.22
CA ALA A 319 13.10 40.19 12.81
C ALA A 319 12.59 40.94 11.56
N GLN A 320 12.96 42.21 11.43
CA GLN A 320 12.88 42.94 10.18
C GLN A 320 14.29 43.22 9.70
N THR A 321 14.56 42.93 8.43
CA THR A 321 15.80 43.31 7.75
C THR A 321 15.48 44.01 6.44
N ASN A 322 16.36 44.92 6.03
CA ASN A 322 16.21 45.56 4.74
C ASN A 322 17.30 45.09 3.78
N HIS A 323 16.93 44.86 2.54
CA HIS A 323 17.81 44.40 1.47
C HIS A 323 17.72 45.37 0.28
N ALA A 324 18.88 45.84 -0.16
CA ALA A 324 19.04 46.77 -1.29
C ALA A 324 19.45 45.98 -2.56
#